data_c82fcc5ae6ef3e242beb5b08014ba0d9
#
_entry.id   c82fcc5ae6ef3e242beb5b08014ba0d9
#
_cell.length_a   1.000
_cell.length_b   1.000
_cell.length_c   1.000
_cell.angle_alpha   90.00
_cell.angle_beta   90.00
_cell.angle_gamma   90.00
#
_symmetry.space_group_name_H-M   'P 1'
#
loop_
_entity.id
_entity.type
_entity.pdbx_description
1 polymer ?
#
loop_
_entity_poly.entity_id
_entity_poly.type
_entity_poly.pdbx_seq_one_letter_code
_entity_poly.pdbx_strand_id
1 'polypeptide(L)'
;TMELLVLASIGGILGVIGGYFLAALLLPDVAATLESLYRANVSGSLTFRWQWLLSGVAITLFGTGLASASGFVETARSSILEAGGASASSMRLFRVSRLQAVLALVLLALFAILMAVGDGLVAGFAALASLLVGSALALPSLLSWIIARASTFARGPLAEWFLADARFVLPGLSVALMALLMAASANIGVSAMVGSFRTTFLDWLDKRLAAEVYLSARSADEAAAISEWLTPRVDAVLPVVSERVRLSKATGDMYGVADHATYRQHWPLKASRKDAWDRIFSGHGVLINEQLSLRFDLAVGDTLSIEGDHVLEILGIYPDYGNPSVEAMIGIDLFDSWYPDTMRRQFIVRVDPSRSNEIIRGLQETFALPSSNIANQAEVKQLSRQIFERTFVV
;
A
#
# COMPACT_ATOMS: atom_id res chain seq x y z
N THR A 1 9.65 -36.57 19.65
CA THR A 1 9.59 -35.10 19.94
C THR A 1 10.96 -34.43 19.81
N MET A 2 12.04 -35.02 20.31
CA MET A 2 13.39 -34.45 20.13
C MET A 2 13.80 -34.35 18.66
N GLU A 3 13.53 -35.38 17.87
CA GLU A 3 13.80 -35.39 16.42
C GLU A 3 13.05 -34.24 15.69
N LEU A 4 11.79 -34.00 16.04
CA LEU A 4 11.00 -32.90 15.45
C LEU A 4 11.57 -31.52 15.81
N LEU A 5 12.04 -31.32 17.04
CA LEU A 5 12.68 -30.07 17.45
C LEU A 5 14.04 -29.87 16.76
N VAL A 6 14.80 -30.93 16.54
CA VAL A 6 16.05 -30.85 15.77
C VAL A 6 15.78 -30.50 14.31
N LEU A 7 14.80 -31.16 13.67
CA LEU A 7 14.41 -30.87 12.30
C LEU A 7 13.86 -29.45 12.18
N ALA A 8 13.06 -29.00 13.15
CA ALA A 8 12.56 -27.64 13.21
C ALA A 8 13.66 -26.58 13.36
N SER A 9 14.67 -26.88 14.17
CA SER A 9 15.83 -25.99 14.32
C SER A 9 16.62 -25.87 13.02
N ILE A 10 16.88 -27.00 12.35
CA ILE A 10 17.57 -27.02 11.04
C ILE A 10 16.73 -26.27 10.00
N GLY A 11 15.43 -26.56 9.92
CA GLY A 11 14.50 -25.91 9.00
C GLY A 11 14.39 -24.40 9.27
N GLY A 12 14.34 -23.99 10.54
CA GLY A 12 14.31 -22.60 10.95
C GLY A 12 15.59 -21.83 10.55
N ILE A 13 16.75 -22.41 10.77
CA ILE A 13 18.03 -21.82 10.35
C ILE A 13 18.11 -21.71 8.82
N LEU A 14 17.79 -22.76 8.10
CA LEU A 14 17.77 -22.75 6.63
C LEU A 14 16.75 -21.75 6.08
N GLY A 15 15.58 -21.63 6.73
CA GLY A 15 14.55 -20.66 6.38
C GLY A 15 15.00 -19.21 6.56
N VAL A 16 15.67 -18.89 7.67
CA VAL A 16 16.22 -17.55 7.91
C VAL A 16 17.36 -17.23 6.94
N ILE A 17 18.24 -18.18 6.67
CA ILE A 17 19.33 -18.01 5.69
C ILE A 17 18.76 -17.79 4.29
N GLY A 18 17.84 -18.66 3.85
CA GLY A 18 17.18 -18.53 2.56
C GLY A 18 16.40 -17.21 2.42
N GLY A 19 15.65 -16.82 3.45
CA GLY A 19 14.95 -15.55 3.51
C GLY A 19 15.89 -14.34 3.44
N TYR A 20 17.04 -14.39 4.12
CA TYR A 20 18.06 -13.35 4.03
C TYR A 20 18.64 -13.23 2.61
N PHE A 21 18.96 -14.35 1.96
CA PHE A 21 19.46 -14.34 0.58
C PHE A 21 18.42 -13.79 -0.40
N LEU A 22 17.16 -14.18 -0.24
CA LEU A 22 16.05 -13.70 -1.07
C LEU A 22 15.83 -12.19 -0.88
N ALA A 23 15.85 -11.72 0.37
CA ALA A 23 15.75 -10.31 0.68
C ALA A 23 16.95 -9.51 0.16
N ALA A 24 18.18 -10.05 0.24
CA ALA A 24 19.38 -9.42 -0.28
C ALA A 24 19.37 -9.32 -1.82
N LEU A 25 18.78 -10.30 -2.49
CA LEU A 25 18.61 -10.30 -3.95
C LEU A 25 17.59 -9.24 -4.41
N LEU A 26 16.49 -9.07 -3.68
CA LEU A 26 15.40 -8.16 -4.03
C LEU A 26 15.66 -6.71 -3.58
N LEU A 27 16.47 -6.51 -2.53
CA LEU A 27 16.70 -5.19 -1.94
C LEU A 27 17.24 -4.14 -2.92
N PRO A 28 18.20 -4.43 -3.84
CA PRO A 28 18.70 -3.42 -4.76
C PRO A 28 17.61 -2.87 -5.68
N ASP A 29 16.71 -3.72 -6.17
CA ASP A 29 15.60 -3.30 -7.04
C ASP A 29 14.56 -2.47 -6.26
N VAL A 30 14.27 -2.86 -5.03
CA VAL A 30 13.38 -2.10 -4.13
C VAL A 30 14.02 -0.77 -3.73
N ALA A 31 15.31 -0.75 -3.39
CA ALA A 31 16.03 0.47 -3.04
C ALA A 31 16.08 1.44 -4.22
N ALA A 32 16.41 0.96 -5.43
CA ALA A 32 16.41 1.78 -6.64
C ALA A 32 15.02 2.35 -6.96
N THR A 33 13.97 1.58 -6.73
CA THR A 33 12.58 2.04 -6.89
C THR A 33 12.23 3.12 -5.86
N LEU A 34 12.57 2.91 -4.58
CA LEU A 34 12.33 3.89 -3.53
C LEU A 34 13.15 5.17 -3.73
N GLU A 35 14.39 5.07 -4.20
CA GLU A 35 15.22 6.23 -4.51
C GLU A 35 14.67 7.01 -5.72
N SER A 36 14.27 6.32 -6.78
CA SER A 36 13.77 6.96 -8.01
C SER A 36 12.39 7.59 -7.86
N LEU A 37 11.46 6.92 -7.14
CA LEU A 37 10.08 7.37 -6.98
C LEU A 37 9.89 8.30 -5.78
N TYR A 38 10.62 8.03 -4.69
CA TYR A 38 10.40 8.68 -3.40
C TYR A 38 11.57 9.53 -2.92
N ARG A 39 12.68 9.59 -3.70
CA ARG A 39 13.94 10.21 -3.27
C ARG A 39 14.38 9.75 -1.86
N ALA A 40 13.92 8.57 -1.46
CA ALA A 40 14.25 7.99 -0.16
C ALA A 40 15.67 7.43 -0.22
N ASN A 41 16.56 7.94 0.64
CA ASN A 41 17.93 7.45 0.73
C ASN A 41 17.94 6.11 1.48
N VAL A 42 17.61 5.02 0.78
CA VAL A 42 17.59 3.67 1.34
C VAL A 42 18.91 3.00 1.03
N SER A 43 19.61 2.54 2.07
CA SER A 43 20.84 1.78 1.86
C SER A 43 20.52 0.48 1.12
N GLY A 44 21.07 0.29 -0.08
CA GLY A 44 20.90 -0.90 -0.90
C GLY A 44 21.60 -2.17 -0.35
N SER A 45 22.04 -2.15 0.93
CA SER A 45 22.70 -3.28 1.60
C SER A 45 21.97 -3.67 2.88
N LEU A 46 21.66 -4.96 2.99
CA LEU A 46 21.13 -5.58 4.22
C LEU A 46 22.23 -5.78 5.25
N THR A 47 22.03 -5.25 6.45
CA THR A 47 22.87 -5.59 7.59
C THR A 47 22.27 -6.78 8.33
N PHE A 48 23.02 -7.87 8.45
CA PHE A 48 22.58 -9.05 9.21
C PHE A 48 22.50 -8.74 10.70
N ARG A 49 21.33 -8.97 11.32
CA ARG A 49 21.13 -8.82 12.77
C ARG A 49 20.83 -10.15 13.41
N TRP A 50 21.60 -10.51 14.43
CA TRP A 50 21.41 -11.75 15.19
C TRP A 50 19.99 -11.91 15.77
N GLN A 51 19.34 -10.79 16.05
CA GLN A 51 17.96 -10.78 16.54
C GLN A 51 16.99 -11.44 15.55
N TRP A 52 17.20 -11.30 14.23
CA TRP A 52 16.35 -11.91 13.20
C TRP A 52 16.52 -13.43 13.17
N LEU A 53 17.75 -13.92 13.33
CA LEU A 53 18.00 -15.35 13.43
C LEU A 53 17.34 -15.94 14.68
N LEU A 54 17.54 -15.31 15.84
CA LEU A 54 16.96 -15.78 17.10
C LEU A 54 15.43 -15.76 17.07
N SER A 55 14.81 -14.69 16.55
CA SER A 55 13.35 -14.61 16.44
C SER A 55 12.78 -15.62 15.45
N GLY A 56 13.42 -15.82 14.30
CA GLY A 56 13.00 -16.80 13.30
C GLY A 56 13.06 -18.23 13.83
N VAL A 57 14.16 -18.61 14.48
CA VAL A 57 14.30 -19.92 15.13
C VAL A 57 13.32 -20.09 16.31
N ALA A 58 13.13 -19.05 17.12
CA ALA A 58 12.19 -19.08 18.24
C ALA A 58 10.74 -19.28 17.76
N ILE A 59 10.31 -18.57 16.71
CA ILE A 59 8.98 -18.74 16.11
C ILE A 59 8.82 -20.16 15.56
N THR A 60 9.83 -20.70 14.89
CA THR A 60 9.80 -22.05 14.32
C THR A 60 9.70 -23.10 15.42
N LEU A 61 10.50 -22.97 16.49
CA LEU A 61 10.47 -23.90 17.63
C LEU A 61 9.16 -23.82 18.40
N PHE A 62 8.65 -22.61 18.62
CA PHE A 62 7.37 -22.40 19.28
C PHE A 62 6.21 -22.99 18.46
N GLY A 63 6.18 -22.73 17.16
CA GLY A 63 5.16 -23.29 16.25
C GLY A 63 5.22 -24.82 16.19
N THR A 64 6.43 -25.39 16.08
CA THR A 64 6.62 -26.84 16.09
C THR A 64 6.28 -27.46 17.45
N GLY A 65 6.62 -26.78 18.55
CA GLY A 65 6.26 -27.19 19.91
C GLY A 65 4.73 -27.24 20.10
N LEU A 66 4.01 -26.22 19.66
CA LEU A 66 2.55 -26.20 19.69
C LEU A 66 1.91 -27.30 18.82
N ALA A 67 2.43 -27.49 17.59
CA ALA A 67 1.95 -28.52 16.69
C ALA A 67 2.22 -29.93 17.24
N SER A 68 3.40 -30.14 17.86
CA SER A 68 3.78 -31.43 18.45
C SER A 68 3.07 -31.72 19.77
N ALA A 69 2.68 -30.66 20.53
CA ALA A 69 2.01 -30.82 21.82
C ALA A 69 0.67 -31.54 21.69
N SER A 70 -0.06 -31.32 20.64
CA SER A 70 -1.33 -31.99 20.34
C SER A 70 -1.12 -33.51 20.16
N GLY A 71 -0.15 -33.89 19.36
CA GLY A 71 0.20 -35.31 19.13
C GLY A 71 0.80 -35.98 20.37
N PHE A 72 1.59 -35.24 21.17
CA PHE A 72 2.16 -35.76 22.42
C PHE A 72 1.11 -36.02 23.51
N VAL A 73 0.18 -35.08 23.68
CA VAL A 73 -0.97 -35.24 24.59
C VAL A 73 -1.87 -36.40 24.16
N GLU A 74 -2.05 -36.59 22.87
CA GLU A 74 -2.80 -37.72 22.31
C GLU A 74 -2.09 -39.05 22.57
N THR A 75 -0.78 -39.14 22.29
CA THR A 75 0.02 -40.34 22.52
C THR A 75 0.19 -40.66 24.02
N ALA A 76 0.37 -39.66 24.89
CA ALA A 76 0.52 -39.82 26.32
C ALA A 76 -0.80 -40.22 27.01
N ARG A 77 -1.95 -39.91 26.41
CA ARG A 77 -3.29 -40.25 26.92
C ARG A 77 -3.89 -41.50 26.28
N SER A 78 -3.31 -42.02 25.20
CA SER A 78 -3.73 -43.30 24.61
C SER A 78 -3.23 -44.46 25.48
N SER A 79 -4.12 -45.05 26.27
CA SER A 79 -3.88 -46.29 27.01
C SER A 79 -3.70 -47.42 26.02
N ILE A 80 -2.63 -48.24 26.22
CA ILE A 80 -2.31 -49.41 25.38
C ILE A 80 -3.48 -50.43 25.33
N LEU A 81 -4.40 -50.37 26.31
CA LEU A 81 -5.60 -51.20 26.42
C LEU A 81 -6.80 -50.72 25.60
N GLU A 82 -6.80 -49.43 25.08
CA GLU A 82 -7.89 -48.86 24.28
C GLU A 82 -7.72 -49.04 22.76
N ALA A 83 -6.66 -49.73 22.33
CA ALA A 83 -6.39 -49.97 20.89
C ALA A 83 -7.45 -50.85 20.17
N GLY A 84 -8.46 -51.32 20.86
CA GLY A 84 -9.54 -52.17 20.33
C GLY A 84 -10.92 -51.51 20.18
N GLY A 85 -11.11 -50.26 20.61
CA GLY A 85 -12.44 -49.61 20.61
C GLY A 85 -12.58 -48.47 19.62
N ALA A 86 -13.12 -48.73 18.44
CA ALA A 86 -13.46 -47.69 17.41
C ALA A 86 -14.38 -46.56 17.93
N SER A 87 -15.04 -46.78 19.07
CA SER A 87 -16.00 -45.83 19.68
C SER A 87 -15.32 -44.70 20.48
N ALA A 88 -14.14 -44.91 21.05
CA ALA A 88 -13.46 -43.88 21.88
C ALA A 88 -12.76 -42.81 21.02
N SER A 89 -12.21 -43.23 19.87
CA SER A 89 -11.59 -42.33 18.91
C SER A 89 -12.61 -41.42 18.22
N SER A 90 -13.81 -41.89 17.90
CA SER A 90 -14.87 -41.11 17.28
C SER A 90 -15.39 -39.98 18.18
N MET A 91 -15.52 -40.26 19.51
CA MET A 91 -16.04 -39.26 20.45
C MET A 91 -15.02 -38.14 20.75
N ARG A 92 -13.71 -38.42 20.69
CA ARG A 92 -12.64 -37.42 20.81
C ARG A 92 -12.55 -36.52 19.57
N LEU A 93 -12.63 -37.09 18.37
CA LEU A 93 -12.64 -36.33 17.12
C LEU A 93 -13.84 -35.35 17.07
N PHE A 94 -15.01 -35.77 17.56
CA PHE A 94 -16.18 -34.89 17.70
C PHE A 94 -15.98 -33.73 18.68
N ARG A 95 -15.24 -33.93 19.73
CA ARG A 95 -14.98 -32.87 20.75
C ARG A 95 -14.00 -31.84 20.23
N VAL A 96 -12.92 -32.27 19.56
CA VAL A 96 -11.93 -31.38 18.93
C VAL A 96 -12.57 -30.58 17.80
N SER A 97 -13.41 -31.20 16.96
CA SER A 97 -14.07 -30.50 15.87
C SER A 97 -15.09 -29.45 16.37
N ARG A 98 -15.79 -29.72 17.50
CA ARG A 98 -16.67 -28.73 18.13
C ARG A 98 -15.91 -27.54 18.70
N LEU A 99 -14.77 -27.78 19.36
CA LEU A 99 -13.94 -26.69 19.90
C LEU A 99 -13.37 -25.82 18.77
N GLN A 100 -12.91 -26.44 17.69
CA GLN A 100 -12.46 -25.72 16.48
C GLN A 100 -13.59 -24.90 15.85
N ALA A 101 -14.80 -25.45 15.73
CA ALA A 101 -15.96 -24.75 15.19
C ALA A 101 -16.38 -23.56 16.07
N VAL A 102 -16.35 -23.71 17.40
CA VAL A 102 -16.65 -22.61 18.33
C VAL A 102 -15.58 -21.52 18.22
N LEU A 103 -14.30 -21.89 18.20
CA LEU A 103 -13.22 -20.93 18.07
C LEU A 103 -13.28 -20.20 16.72
N ALA A 104 -13.59 -20.91 15.64
CA ALA A 104 -13.84 -20.32 14.33
C ALA A 104 -14.97 -19.28 14.37
N LEU A 105 -16.08 -19.62 15.00
CA LEU A 105 -17.23 -18.74 15.14
C LEU A 105 -16.88 -17.49 15.98
N VAL A 106 -16.14 -17.65 17.06
CA VAL A 106 -15.68 -16.54 17.89
C VAL A 106 -14.75 -15.61 17.11
N LEU A 107 -13.79 -16.16 16.32
CA LEU A 107 -12.90 -15.36 15.52
C LEU A 107 -13.63 -14.64 14.37
N LEU A 108 -14.58 -15.28 13.72
CA LEU A 108 -15.41 -14.64 12.69
C LEU A 108 -16.34 -13.57 13.29
N ALA A 109 -16.86 -13.78 14.48
CA ALA A 109 -17.61 -12.75 15.21
C ALA A 109 -16.71 -11.58 15.61
N LEU A 110 -15.47 -11.86 16.07
CA LEU A 110 -14.46 -10.84 16.37
C LEU A 110 -14.12 -10.01 15.12
N PHE A 111 -13.93 -10.67 13.97
CA PHE A 111 -13.77 -9.99 12.70
C PHE A 111 -14.93 -9.01 12.41
N ALA A 112 -16.18 -9.48 12.53
CA ALA A 112 -17.35 -8.65 12.27
C ALA A 112 -17.43 -7.44 13.23
N ILE A 113 -17.10 -7.64 14.51
CA ILE A 113 -17.06 -6.58 15.52
C ILE A 113 -15.96 -5.57 15.19
N LEU A 114 -14.74 -6.03 14.89
CA LEU A 114 -13.62 -5.16 14.54
C LEU A 114 -13.87 -4.35 13.27
N MET A 115 -14.58 -4.91 12.29
CA MET A 115 -15.00 -4.19 11.09
C MET A 115 -16.10 -3.14 11.36
N ALA A 116 -16.93 -3.36 12.37
CA ALA A 116 -18.05 -2.45 12.69
C ALA A 116 -17.65 -1.29 13.61
N VAL A 117 -16.70 -1.51 14.51
CA VAL A 117 -16.38 -0.57 15.61
C VAL A 117 -14.88 -0.22 15.65
N GLY A 118 -14.04 -1.01 14.98
CA GLY A 118 -12.58 -0.85 15.03
C GLY A 118 -12.09 0.24 14.12
N ASP A 119 -11.34 1.18 14.68
CA ASP A 119 -10.65 2.22 13.94
C ASP A 119 -9.12 2.02 13.98
N GLY A 120 -8.48 2.39 12.88
CA GLY A 120 -7.02 2.41 12.78
C GLY A 120 -6.38 1.10 12.32
N LEU A 121 -5.06 1.17 12.15
CA LEU A 121 -4.25 0.12 11.52
C LEU A 121 -4.26 -1.20 12.32
N VAL A 122 -4.16 -1.10 13.65
CA VAL A 122 -4.12 -2.27 14.53
C VAL A 122 -5.42 -3.07 14.49
N ALA A 123 -6.57 -2.38 14.50
CA ALA A 123 -7.87 -3.02 14.39
C ALA A 123 -8.04 -3.69 13.02
N GLY A 124 -7.58 -3.04 11.93
CA GLY A 124 -7.59 -3.62 10.59
C GLY A 124 -6.76 -4.91 10.48
N PHE A 125 -5.53 -4.93 11.00
CA PHE A 125 -4.70 -6.14 11.00
C PHE A 125 -5.29 -7.25 11.90
N ALA A 126 -5.84 -6.89 13.06
CA ALA A 126 -6.51 -7.85 13.95
C ALA A 126 -7.75 -8.45 13.29
N ALA A 127 -8.53 -7.64 12.55
CA ALA A 127 -9.68 -8.11 11.79
C ALA A 127 -9.25 -9.10 10.69
N LEU A 128 -8.23 -8.77 9.89
CA LEU A 128 -7.71 -9.67 8.85
C LEU A 128 -7.18 -10.98 9.45
N ALA A 129 -6.41 -10.91 10.53
CA ALA A 129 -5.90 -12.10 11.21
C ALA A 129 -7.04 -12.99 11.73
N SER A 130 -8.06 -12.39 12.35
CA SER A 130 -9.22 -13.12 12.85
C SER A 130 -10.05 -13.76 11.74
N LEU A 131 -10.17 -13.08 10.58
CA LEU A 131 -10.83 -13.64 9.40
C LEU A 131 -10.06 -14.85 8.83
N LEU A 132 -8.73 -14.72 8.66
CA LEU A 132 -7.89 -15.77 8.08
C LEU A 132 -7.86 -17.01 8.99
N VAL A 133 -7.58 -16.84 10.26
CA VAL A 133 -7.52 -17.95 11.21
C VAL A 133 -8.91 -18.54 11.45
N GLY A 134 -9.94 -17.68 11.57
CA GLY A 134 -11.33 -18.12 11.75
C GLY A 134 -11.85 -18.94 10.57
N SER A 135 -11.58 -18.51 9.33
CA SER A 135 -11.98 -19.25 8.12
C SER A 135 -11.21 -20.57 7.96
N ALA A 136 -9.91 -20.58 8.28
CA ALA A 136 -9.12 -21.82 8.27
C ALA A 136 -9.64 -22.84 9.28
N LEU A 137 -9.96 -22.42 10.51
CA LEU A 137 -10.54 -23.29 11.53
C LEU A 137 -11.97 -23.74 11.20
N ALA A 138 -12.73 -22.91 10.47
CA ALA A 138 -14.09 -23.27 10.03
C ALA A 138 -14.10 -24.32 8.91
N LEU A 139 -13.03 -24.38 8.09
CA LEU A 139 -12.97 -25.19 6.87
C LEU A 139 -13.28 -26.68 7.10
N PRO A 140 -12.70 -27.41 8.06
CA PRO A 140 -13.02 -28.83 8.28
C PRO A 140 -14.47 -29.05 8.65
N SER A 141 -15.04 -28.17 9.50
CA SER A 141 -16.43 -28.25 9.91
C SER A 141 -17.39 -27.93 8.76
N LEU A 142 -17.05 -26.94 7.93
CA LEU A 142 -17.82 -26.59 6.74
C LEU A 142 -17.80 -27.73 5.71
N LEU A 143 -16.64 -28.31 5.43
CA LEU A 143 -16.53 -29.44 4.50
C LEU A 143 -17.27 -30.67 5.03
N SER A 144 -17.18 -30.99 6.32
CA SER A 144 -17.94 -32.09 6.90
C SER A 144 -19.47 -31.88 6.78
N TRP A 145 -19.95 -30.64 6.96
CA TRP A 145 -21.34 -30.29 6.76
C TRP A 145 -21.76 -30.40 5.28
N ILE A 146 -20.92 -29.91 4.34
CA ILE A 146 -21.17 -30.01 2.90
C ILE A 146 -21.28 -31.49 2.48
N ILE A 147 -20.32 -32.32 2.89
CA ILE A 147 -20.31 -33.76 2.57
C ILE A 147 -21.56 -34.44 3.18
N ALA A 148 -21.91 -34.11 4.42
CA ALA A 148 -23.11 -34.62 5.04
C ALA A 148 -24.39 -34.23 4.29
N ARG A 149 -24.43 -32.99 3.78
CA ARG A 149 -25.57 -32.50 3.01
C ARG A 149 -25.61 -33.14 1.61
N ALA A 150 -24.45 -33.25 0.95
CA ALA A 150 -24.32 -33.92 -0.35
C ALA A 150 -24.76 -35.38 -0.28
N SER A 151 -24.46 -36.09 0.80
CA SER A 151 -24.87 -37.48 0.98
C SER A 151 -26.40 -37.70 1.03
N THR A 152 -27.17 -36.67 1.38
CA THR A 152 -28.65 -36.75 1.35
C THR A 152 -29.21 -36.68 -0.07
N PHE A 153 -28.44 -36.16 -1.02
CA PHE A 153 -28.82 -36.04 -2.44
C PHE A 153 -28.15 -37.09 -3.32
N ALA A 154 -27.21 -37.88 -2.76
CA ALA A 154 -26.49 -38.90 -3.49
C ALA A 154 -27.45 -39.99 -3.96
N ARG A 155 -27.40 -40.36 -5.25
CA ARG A 155 -28.17 -41.43 -5.86
C ARG A 155 -27.20 -42.37 -6.56
N GLY A 156 -27.17 -43.62 -6.09
CA GLY A 156 -26.35 -44.68 -6.66
C GLY A 156 -25.09 -45.01 -5.84
N PRO A 157 -24.64 -46.28 -5.99
CA PRO A 157 -23.58 -46.84 -5.11
C PRO A 157 -22.24 -46.11 -5.20
N LEU A 158 -21.87 -45.61 -6.39
CA LEU A 158 -20.60 -44.88 -6.56
C LEU A 158 -20.58 -43.54 -5.85
N ALA A 159 -21.68 -42.78 -5.89
CA ALA A 159 -21.79 -41.50 -5.23
C ALA A 159 -21.80 -41.67 -3.69
N GLU A 160 -22.50 -42.66 -3.19
CA GLU A 160 -22.55 -42.99 -1.77
C GLU A 160 -21.17 -43.45 -1.27
N TRP A 161 -20.49 -44.32 -2.02
CA TRP A 161 -19.14 -44.77 -1.69
C TRP A 161 -18.15 -43.59 -1.66
N PHE A 162 -18.14 -42.77 -2.68
CA PHE A 162 -17.23 -41.59 -2.75
C PHE A 162 -17.43 -40.63 -1.59
N LEU A 163 -18.68 -40.31 -1.22
CA LEU A 163 -18.96 -39.41 -0.12
C LEU A 163 -18.65 -40.04 1.26
N ALA A 164 -18.80 -41.35 1.38
CA ALA A 164 -18.41 -42.10 2.57
C ALA A 164 -16.88 -42.09 2.75
N ASP A 165 -16.15 -42.35 1.67
CA ASP A 165 -14.68 -42.31 1.65
C ASP A 165 -14.15 -40.87 1.95
N ALA A 166 -14.71 -39.85 1.30
CA ALA A 166 -14.39 -38.45 1.55
C ALA A 166 -14.60 -38.06 3.03
N ARG A 167 -15.68 -38.54 3.66
CA ARG A 167 -15.95 -38.32 5.08
C ARG A 167 -14.93 -39.01 5.99
N PHE A 168 -14.44 -40.18 5.58
CA PHE A 168 -13.44 -40.92 6.34
C PHE A 168 -12.05 -40.27 6.28
N VAL A 169 -11.66 -39.77 5.12
CA VAL A 169 -10.34 -39.17 4.85
C VAL A 169 -10.24 -37.73 5.37
N LEU A 170 -11.34 -36.96 5.40
CA LEU A 170 -11.37 -35.54 5.77
C LEU A 170 -10.68 -35.20 7.10
N PRO A 171 -10.84 -35.94 8.21
CA PRO A 171 -10.17 -35.63 9.49
C PRO A 171 -8.66 -35.66 9.38
N GLY A 172 -8.09 -36.63 8.61
CA GLY A 172 -6.65 -36.74 8.39
C GLY A 172 -6.07 -35.61 7.53
N LEU A 173 -6.87 -35.07 6.63
CA LEU A 173 -6.47 -33.98 5.72
C LEU A 173 -6.78 -32.59 6.28
N SER A 174 -7.48 -32.47 7.40
CA SER A 174 -8.00 -31.20 7.91
C SER A 174 -6.91 -30.15 8.11
N VAL A 175 -5.77 -30.51 8.67
CA VAL A 175 -4.62 -29.60 8.90
C VAL A 175 -4.00 -29.15 7.59
N ALA A 176 -3.83 -30.08 6.64
CA ALA A 176 -3.30 -29.77 5.31
C ALA A 176 -4.23 -28.80 4.54
N LEU A 177 -5.55 -29.03 4.61
CA LEU A 177 -6.54 -28.15 4.00
C LEU A 177 -6.58 -26.77 4.65
N MET A 178 -6.46 -26.66 5.98
CA MET A 178 -6.35 -25.38 6.67
C MET A 178 -5.08 -24.63 6.24
N ALA A 179 -3.93 -25.32 6.17
CA ALA A 179 -2.68 -24.71 5.73
C ALA A 179 -2.76 -24.25 4.26
N LEU A 180 -3.36 -25.05 3.39
CA LEU A 180 -3.60 -24.70 1.97
C LEU A 180 -4.50 -23.47 1.84
N LEU A 181 -5.60 -23.42 2.61
CA LEU A 181 -6.48 -22.26 2.63
C LEU A 181 -5.75 -20.99 3.07
N MET A 182 -4.96 -21.08 4.15
CA MET A 182 -4.19 -19.92 4.62
C MET A 182 -3.16 -19.45 3.58
N ALA A 183 -2.43 -20.38 2.96
CA ALA A 183 -1.47 -20.04 1.91
C ALA A 183 -2.14 -19.42 0.68
N ALA A 184 -3.24 -20.01 0.21
CA ALA A 184 -4.01 -19.46 -0.90
C ALA A 184 -4.61 -18.08 -0.58
N SER A 185 -5.18 -17.92 0.63
CA SER A 185 -5.76 -16.65 1.06
C SER A 185 -4.69 -15.56 1.20
N ALA A 186 -3.51 -15.89 1.72
CA ALA A 186 -2.39 -14.95 1.81
C ALA A 186 -1.93 -14.49 0.41
N ASN A 187 -1.79 -15.43 -0.52
CA ASN A 187 -1.40 -15.13 -1.91
C ASN A 187 -2.43 -14.24 -2.61
N ILE A 188 -3.73 -14.59 -2.51
CA ILE A 188 -4.83 -13.78 -3.07
C ILE A 188 -4.85 -12.39 -2.41
N GLY A 189 -4.67 -12.31 -1.09
CA GLY A 189 -4.64 -11.06 -0.36
C GLY A 189 -3.51 -10.13 -0.82
N VAL A 190 -2.30 -10.66 -0.98
CA VAL A 190 -1.15 -9.90 -1.51
C VAL A 190 -1.43 -9.44 -2.94
N SER A 191 -1.92 -10.32 -3.80
CA SER A 191 -2.24 -9.98 -5.19
C SER A 191 -3.33 -8.91 -5.29
N ALA A 192 -4.37 -8.99 -4.46
CA ALA A 192 -5.44 -7.99 -4.39
C ALA A 192 -4.92 -6.64 -3.87
N MET A 193 -4.05 -6.66 -2.85
CA MET A 193 -3.42 -5.44 -2.32
C MET A 193 -2.56 -4.74 -3.38
N VAL A 194 -1.69 -5.49 -4.07
CA VAL A 194 -0.85 -4.96 -5.15
C VAL A 194 -1.69 -4.40 -6.29
N GLY A 195 -2.74 -5.13 -6.71
CA GLY A 195 -3.67 -4.68 -7.75
C GLY A 195 -4.41 -3.39 -7.36
N SER A 196 -4.92 -3.30 -6.13
CA SER A 196 -5.58 -2.11 -5.60
C SER A 196 -4.63 -0.92 -5.52
N PHE A 197 -3.41 -1.15 -5.01
CA PHE A 197 -2.38 -0.11 -4.95
C PHE A 197 -2.01 0.39 -6.35
N ARG A 198 -1.84 -0.52 -7.32
CA ARG A 198 -1.58 -0.16 -8.73
C ARG A 198 -2.65 0.77 -9.29
N THR A 199 -3.92 0.42 -9.12
CA THR A 199 -5.03 1.24 -9.61
C THR A 199 -5.04 2.61 -8.96
N THR A 200 -4.94 2.66 -7.63
CA THR A 200 -4.91 3.91 -6.87
C THR A 200 -3.72 4.80 -7.24
N PHE A 201 -2.54 4.20 -7.41
CA PHE A 201 -1.34 4.93 -7.81
C PHE A 201 -1.45 5.51 -9.22
N LEU A 202 -1.95 4.73 -10.18
CA LEU A 202 -2.14 5.21 -11.55
C LEU A 202 -3.20 6.31 -11.64
N ASP A 203 -4.31 6.17 -10.92
CA ASP A 203 -5.35 7.20 -10.84
C ASP A 203 -4.82 8.49 -10.20
N TRP A 204 -4.01 8.37 -9.17
CA TRP A 204 -3.35 9.52 -8.56
C TRP A 204 -2.36 10.19 -9.52
N LEU A 205 -1.53 9.38 -10.20
CA LEU A 205 -0.55 9.88 -11.17
C LEU A 205 -1.23 10.61 -12.33
N ASP A 206 -2.37 10.11 -12.80
CA ASP A 206 -3.17 10.74 -13.84
C ASP A 206 -3.71 12.11 -13.42
N LYS A 207 -4.12 12.24 -12.16
CA LYS A 207 -4.59 13.50 -11.59
C LYS A 207 -3.46 14.48 -11.27
N ARG A 208 -2.34 13.96 -10.76
CA ARG A 208 -1.17 14.78 -10.39
C ARG A 208 -0.47 15.35 -11.62
N LEU A 209 -0.34 14.54 -12.67
CA LEU A 209 0.20 14.96 -13.95
C LEU A 209 -0.93 15.42 -14.88
N ALA A 210 -1.62 16.50 -14.49
CA ALA A 210 -2.77 17.02 -15.24
C ALA A 210 -2.39 17.81 -16.49
N ALA A 211 -1.12 18.15 -16.69
CA ALA A 211 -0.65 18.89 -17.87
C ALA A 211 0.26 18.01 -18.74
N GLU A 212 0.32 18.31 -20.02
CA GLU A 212 0.98 17.51 -21.03
C GLU A 212 2.51 17.66 -21.02
N VAL A 213 2.99 18.89 -20.72
CA VAL A 213 4.44 19.18 -20.69
C VAL A 213 4.79 19.97 -19.44
N TYR A 214 5.87 19.56 -18.80
CA TYR A 214 6.50 20.25 -17.67
C TYR A 214 7.89 20.69 -18.11
N LEU A 215 8.23 21.95 -17.89
CA LEU A 215 9.52 22.48 -18.29
C LEU A 215 10.16 23.36 -17.22
N SER A 216 11.49 23.39 -17.23
CA SER A 216 12.29 24.24 -16.37
C SER A 216 13.31 25.00 -17.19
N ALA A 217 13.21 26.31 -17.20
CA ALA A 217 14.18 27.20 -17.84
C ALA A 217 15.47 27.32 -17.02
N ARG A 218 16.58 27.61 -17.69
CA ARG A 218 17.91 27.76 -17.07
C ARG A 218 18.08 29.14 -16.39
N SER A 219 17.39 30.18 -16.93
CA SER A 219 17.43 31.54 -16.37
C SER A 219 16.04 32.21 -16.42
N ALA A 220 15.90 33.35 -15.74
CA ALA A 220 14.68 34.13 -15.78
C ALA A 220 14.38 34.74 -17.17
N ASP A 221 15.44 35.20 -17.86
CA ASP A 221 15.31 35.76 -19.22
C ASP A 221 14.89 34.68 -20.22
N GLU A 222 15.46 33.49 -20.12
CA GLU A 222 15.05 32.33 -20.93
C GLU A 222 13.59 31.94 -20.62
N ALA A 223 13.20 31.96 -19.37
CA ALA A 223 11.84 31.67 -18.95
C ALA A 223 10.81 32.64 -19.57
N ALA A 224 11.14 33.93 -19.59
CA ALA A 224 10.30 34.95 -20.24
C ALA A 224 10.19 34.70 -21.77
N ALA A 225 11.31 34.45 -22.44
CA ALA A 225 11.33 34.15 -23.87
C ALA A 225 10.57 32.87 -24.22
N ILE A 226 10.71 31.81 -23.41
CA ILE A 226 9.96 30.56 -23.57
C ILE A 226 8.47 30.79 -23.40
N SER A 227 8.06 31.54 -22.37
CA SER A 227 6.66 31.86 -22.11
C SER A 227 6.04 32.64 -23.26
N GLU A 228 6.74 33.64 -23.80
CA GLU A 228 6.31 34.40 -24.98
C GLU A 228 6.18 33.52 -26.22
N TRP A 229 7.13 32.62 -26.45
CA TRP A 229 7.10 31.67 -27.56
C TRP A 229 5.95 30.66 -27.45
N LEU A 230 5.65 30.18 -26.22
CA LEU A 230 4.61 29.19 -25.98
C LEU A 230 3.20 29.78 -26.08
N THR A 231 2.95 30.98 -25.53
CA THR A 231 1.62 31.59 -25.38
C THR A 231 0.75 31.48 -26.64
N PRO A 232 1.21 31.77 -27.87
CA PRO A 232 0.38 31.66 -29.07
C PRO A 232 0.22 30.22 -29.61
N ARG A 233 0.91 29.21 -29.03
CA ARG A 233 1.02 27.84 -29.56
C ARG A 233 0.35 26.77 -28.72
N VAL A 234 -0.02 27.11 -27.48
CA VAL A 234 -0.54 26.18 -26.48
C VAL A 234 -1.78 26.74 -25.81
N ASP A 235 -2.55 25.89 -25.16
CA ASP A 235 -3.81 26.27 -24.52
C ASP A 235 -3.58 27.12 -23.26
N ALA A 236 -2.54 26.80 -22.48
CA ALA A 236 -2.14 27.57 -21.31
C ALA A 236 -0.67 27.34 -20.93
N VAL A 237 -0.03 28.39 -20.44
CA VAL A 237 1.30 28.37 -19.81
C VAL A 237 1.13 28.77 -18.36
N LEU A 238 1.26 27.83 -17.44
CA LEU A 238 1.02 28.05 -16.01
C LEU A 238 2.35 28.06 -15.26
N PRO A 239 2.77 29.20 -14.69
CA PRO A 239 3.96 29.25 -13.86
C PRO A 239 3.78 28.40 -12.60
N VAL A 240 4.84 27.72 -12.20
CA VAL A 240 4.96 27.04 -10.92
C VAL A 240 6.11 27.70 -10.19
N VAL A 241 5.81 28.29 -9.06
CA VAL A 241 6.80 28.93 -8.17
C VAL A 241 6.81 28.21 -6.84
N SER A 242 7.98 28.09 -6.24
CA SER A 242 8.09 27.51 -4.91
C SER A 242 9.21 28.16 -4.13
N GLU A 243 9.00 28.27 -2.82
CA GLU A 243 10.00 28.79 -1.88
C GLU A 243 10.08 27.84 -0.70
N ARG A 244 11.30 27.66 -0.19
CA ARG A 244 11.55 26.79 0.95
C ARG A 244 11.38 27.55 2.24
N VAL A 245 10.30 27.27 2.96
CA VAL A 245 9.89 28.02 4.14
C VAL A 245 9.59 27.11 5.32
N ARG A 246 9.46 27.71 6.50
CA ARG A 246 9.00 27.00 7.68
C ARG A 246 7.47 26.95 7.70
N LEU A 247 6.94 25.72 7.62
CA LEU A 247 5.52 25.41 7.73
C LEU A 247 5.28 24.80 9.11
N SER A 248 4.63 25.55 10.00
CA SER A 248 4.50 25.18 11.42
C SER A 248 5.88 24.96 12.07
N LYS A 249 6.24 23.73 12.43
CA LYS A 249 7.52 23.36 13.07
C LYS A 249 8.49 22.64 12.11
N ALA A 250 8.16 22.50 10.82
CA ALA A 250 9.01 21.82 9.84
C ALA A 250 9.34 22.74 8.67
N THR A 251 10.51 22.53 8.06
CA THR A 251 10.88 23.16 6.81
C THR A 251 10.28 22.36 5.65
N GLY A 252 9.62 23.04 4.74
CA GLY A 252 8.96 22.45 3.56
C GLY A 252 8.87 23.44 2.41
N ASP A 253 8.18 23.04 1.36
CA ASP A 253 8.06 23.84 0.18
C ASP A 253 6.66 24.49 0.11
N MET A 254 6.63 25.82 -0.07
CA MET A 254 5.41 26.58 -0.34
C MET A 254 5.31 26.80 -1.84
N TYR A 255 4.21 26.37 -2.44
CA TYR A 255 3.94 26.54 -3.86
C TYR A 255 2.97 27.68 -4.11
N GLY A 256 3.26 28.50 -5.11
CA GLY A 256 2.34 29.48 -5.69
C GLY A 256 1.77 28.94 -7.01
N VAL A 257 0.45 28.90 -7.15
CA VAL A 257 -0.23 28.38 -8.34
C VAL A 257 -1.19 29.40 -8.92
N ALA A 258 -1.26 29.45 -10.26
CA ALA A 258 -2.16 30.34 -10.99
C ALA A 258 -3.61 29.80 -10.98
N ASP A 259 -4.59 30.70 -10.98
CA ASP A 259 -6.01 30.33 -11.11
C ASP A 259 -6.28 29.77 -12.52
N HIS A 260 -6.47 28.47 -12.58
CA HIS A 260 -6.74 27.79 -13.84
C HIS A 260 -7.60 26.54 -13.64
N ALA A 261 -8.36 26.17 -14.66
CA ALA A 261 -9.21 24.98 -14.66
C ALA A 261 -8.44 23.69 -14.35
N THR A 262 -7.16 23.59 -14.71
CA THR A 262 -6.28 22.47 -14.40
C THR A 262 -6.21 22.17 -12.90
N TYR A 263 -6.10 23.20 -12.06
CA TYR A 263 -6.09 23.02 -10.60
C TYR A 263 -7.51 22.82 -10.07
N ARG A 264 -8.46 23.64 -10.49
CA ARG A 264 -9.84 23.59 -9.98
C ARG A 264 -10.54 22.26 -10.26
N GLN A 265 -10.29 21.63 -11.42
CA GLN A 265 -11.01 20.45 -11.89
C GLN A 265 -10.25 19.14 -11.72
N HIS A 266 -8.92 19.17 -11.78
CA HIS A 266 -8.12 17.95 -11.84
C HIS A 266 -7.26 17.72 -10.59
N TRP A 267 -6.97 18.76 -9.79
CA TRP A 267 -6.14 18.57 -8.60
C TRP A 267 -6.90 17.78 -7.53
N PRO A 268 -6.37 16.60 -7.11
CA PRO A 268 -7.06 15.75 -6.16
C PRO A 268 -7.06 16.38 -4.77
N LEU A 269 -8.23 16.49 -4.14
CA LEU A 269 -8.37 16.88 -2.74
C LEU A 269 -8.97 15.72 -1.95
N LYS A 270 -8.33 15.34 -0.84
CA LYS A 270 -8.81 14.30 0.08
C LYS A 270 -9.92 14.84 0.98
N ALA A 271 -9.75 16.06 1.44
CA ALA A 271 -10.73 16.81 2.22
C ALA A 271 -10.63 18.27 1.84
N SER A 272 -11.75 18.95 1.69
CA SER A 272 -11.75 20.39 1.36
C SER A 272 -13.07 21.06 1.70
N ARG A 273 -13.01 22.38 1.89
CA ARG A 273 -14.19 23.24 1.84
C ARG A 273 -14.70 23.36 0.40
N LYS A 274 -15.97 23.59 0.24
CA LYS A 274 -16.59 23.76 -1.09
C LYS A 274 -16.05 24.99 -1.84
N ASP A 275 -15.70 26.03 -1.10
CA ASP A 275 -15.17 27.31 -1.56
C ASP A 275 -13.63 27.39 -1.55
N ALA A 276 -12.94 26.26 -1.39
CA ALA A 276 -11.50 26.24 -1.18
C ALA A 276 -10.72 26.96 -2.29
N TRP A 277 -10.99 26.63 -3.54
CA TRP A 277 -10.28 27.24 -4.67
C TRP A 277 -10.53 28.73 -4.81
N ASP A 278 -11.77 29.21 -4.61
CA ASP A 278 -12.10 30.62 -4.68
C ASP A 278 -11.37 31.42 -3.60
N ARG A 279 -11.30 30.86 -2.39
CA ARG A 279 -10.61 31.50 -1.27
C ARG A 279 -9.10 31.48 -1.42
N ILE A 280 -8.51 30.42 -1.98
CA ILE A 280 -7.07 30.33 -2.23
C ILE A 280 -6.65 31.39 -3.24
N PHE A 281 -7.36 31.51 -4.36
CA PHE A 281 -7.04 32.50 -5.39
C PHE A 281 -7.38 33.94 -4.98
N SER A 282 -8.26 34.13 -4.00
CA SER A 282 -8.46 35.44 -3.36
C SER A 282 -7.50 35.73 -2.18
N GLY A 283 -6.54 34.84 -1.92
CA GLY A 283 -5.50 35.04 -0.89
C GLY A 283 -5.92 34.74 0.55
N HIS A 284 -7.03 34.01 0.77
CA HIS A 284 -7.63 33.81 2.09
C HIS A 284 -7.50 32.37 2.63
N GLY A 285 -6.45 31.65 2.27
CA GLY A 285 -6.21 30.33 2.81
C GLY A 285 -5.15 29.54 2.09
N VAL A 286 -4.96 28.30 2.53
CA VAL A 286 -3.88 27.42 2.08
C VAL A 286 -4.39 26.00 1.89
N LEU A 287 -3.89 25.30 0.87
CA LEU A 287 -3.94 23.84 0.79
C LEU A 287 -2.68 23.25 1.37
N ILE A 288 -2.79 22.13 2.06
CA ILE A 288 -1.64 21.40 2.61
C ILE A 288 -1.59 19.98 2.06
N ASN A 289 -0.40 19.40 1.98
CA ASN A 289 -0.29 17.99 1.66
C ASN A 289 -0.63 17.10 2.87
N GLU A 290 -0.94 15.84 2.59
CA GLU A 290 -1.30 14.86 3.61
C GLU A 290 -0.17 14.66 4.64
N GLN A 291 1.09 14.83 4.24
CA GLN A 291 2.25 14.71 5.15
C GLN A 291 2.25 15.79 6.23
N LEU A 292 1.94 17.04 5.85
CA LEU A 292 1.84 18.14 6.81
C LEU A 292 0.65 17.94 7.76
N SER A 293 -0.50 17.51 7.21
CA SER A 293 -1.70 17.18 7.99
C SER A 293 -1.42 16.10 9.04
N LEU A 294 -0.89 14.94 8.63
CA LEU A 294 -0.62 13.82 9.52
C LEU A 294 0.49 14.08 10.54
N ARG A 295 1.51 14.85 10.14
CA ARG A 295 2.68 15.10 11.01
C ARG A 295 2.36 16.02 12.18
N PHE A 296 1.43 16.94 11.99
CA PHE A 296 1.08 17.96 13.00
C PHE A 296 -0.39 17.90 13.43
N ASP A 297 -1.12 16.85 13.04
CA ASP A 297 -2.52 16.62 13.37
C ASP A 297 -3.41 17.82 12.96
N LEU A 298 -3.21 18.30 11.71
CA LEU A 298 -3.91 19.45 11.16
C LEU A 298 -5.07 19.00 10.27
N ALA A 299 -6.23 19.62 10.46
CA ALA A 299 -7.45 19.36 9.71
C ALA A 299 -7.90 20.59 8.90
N VAL A 300 -8.88 20.38 8.01
CA VAL A 300 -9.54 21.48 7.29
C VAL A 300 -10.30 22.36 8.28
N GLY A 301 -10.03 23.66 8.23
CA GLY A 301 -10.54 24.68 9.15
C GLY A 301 -9.56 25.11 10.23
N ASP A 302 -8.48 24.35 10.46
CA ASP A 302 -7.39 24.78 11.34
C ASP A 302 -6.54 25.86 10.69
N THR A 303 -5.65 26.45 11.45
CA THR A 303 -4.72 27.48 10.97
C THR A 303 -3.30 26.93 10.83
N LEU A 304 -2.66 27.25 9.72
CA LEU A 304 -1.25 26.99 9.48
C LEU A 304 -0.42 28.22 9.75
N SER A 305 0.56 28.12 10.64
CA SER A 305 1.59 29.14 10.83
C SER A 305 2.71 28.96 9.79
N ILE A 306 3.04 30.03 9.09
CA ILE A 306 4.01 30.08 8.00
C ILE A 306 5.10 31.09 8.38
N GLU A 307 6.31 30.89 7.90
CA GLU A 307 7.44 31.79 8.12
C GLU A 307 7.06 33.26 7.83
N GLY A 308 7.58 34.19 8.64
CA GLY A 308 7.23 35.63 8.52
C GLY A 308 5.95 36.03 9.25
N ASP A 309 5.54 35.25 10.26
CA ASP A 309 4.34 35.48 11.08
C ASP A 309 3.01 35.42 10.30
N HIS A 310 3.03 34.82 9.12
CA HIS A 310 1.83 34.59 8.34
C HIS A 310 1.02 33.44 8.93
N VAL A 311 -0.31 33.61 8.97
CA VAL A 311 -1.24 32.58 9.43
C VAL A 311 -2.39 32.48 8.41
N LEU A 312 -2.61 31.27 7.87
CA LEU A 312 -3.69 31.02 6.94
C LEU A 312 -4.58 29.86 7.40
N GLU A 313 -5.86 29.95 7.11
CA GLU A 313 -6.80 28.83 7.30
C GLU A 313 -6.54 27.72 6.29
N ILE A 314 -6.51 26.47 6.76
CA ILE A 314 -6.38 25.28 5.91
C ILE A 314 -7.73 25.02 5.26
N LEU A 315 -7.79 25.19 3.93
CA LEU A 315 -9.01 25.05 3.14
C LEU A 315 -9.17 23.67 2.50
N GLY A 316 -8.07 22.92 2.43
CA GLY A 316 -8.10 21.56 1.92
C GLY A 316 -6.78 20.83 2.10
N ILE A 317 -6.87 19.50 1.99
CA ILE A 317 -5.76 18.57 2.12
C ILE A 317 -5.67 17.76 0.83
N TYR A 318 -4.50 17.75 0.19
CA TYR A 318 -4.28 16.97 -1.02
C TYR A 318 -3.38 15.76 -0.74
N PRO A 319 -3.64 14.61 -1.41
CA PRO A 319 -2.79 13.44 -1.30
C PRO A 319 -1.48 13.68 -2.06
N ASP A 320 -0.36 13.27 -1.46
CA ASP A 320 0.96 13.40 -2.06
C ASP A 320 1.76 12.12 -1.78
N TYR A 321 1.39 11.06 -2.53
CA TYR A 321 1.96 9.74 -2.34
C TYR A 321 3.45 9.72 -2.66
N GLY A 322 4.23 9.23 -1.71
CA GLY A 322 5.66 9.04 -1.86
C GLY A 322 6.54 10.27 -1.59
N ASN A 323 5.95 11.43 -1.34
CA ASN A 323 6.69 12.61 -0.94
C ASN A 323 6.80 12.66 0.60
N PRO A 324 7.99 12.54 1.18
CA PRO A 324 8.16 12.64 2.64
C PRO A 324 8.18 14.08 3.14
N SER A 325 8.26 15.06 2.23
CA SER A 325 8.36 16.48 2.56
C SER A 325 6.99 17.06 2.91
N VAL A 326 6.98 18.05 3.78
CA VAL A 326 5.78 18.84 4.04
C VAL A 326 5.66 19.94 2.98
N GLU A 327 4.46 20.10 2.45
CA GLU A 327 4.17 21.07 1.40
C GLU A 327 2.89 21.83 1.68
N ALA A 328 2.86 23.08 1.22
CA ALA A 328 1.68 23.91 1.22
C ALA A 328 1.53 24.63 -0.12
N MET A 329 0.30 25.02 -0.47
CA MET A 329 -0.02 25.64 -1.75
C MET A 329 -0.96 26.84 -1.53
N ILE A 330 -0.63 27.98 -2.13
CA ILE A 330 -1.41 29.22 -2.11
C ILE A 330 -1.60 29.76 -3.53
N GLY A 331 -2.47 30.74 -3.69
CA GLY A 331 -2.61 31.45 -4.95
C GLY A 331 -1.34 32.25 -5.29
N ILE A 332 -1.03 32.32 -6.59
CA ILE A 332 0.22 32.94 -7.05
C ILE A 332 0.32 34.42 -6.68
N ASP A 333 -0.78 35.15 -6.67
CA ASP A 333 -0.79 36.57 -6.33
C ASP A 333 -0.38 36.82 -4.87
N LEU A 334 -0.86 35.96 -3.95
CA LEU A 334 -0.45 36.00 -2.56
C LEU A 334 1.03 35.58 -2.39
N PHE A 335 1.44 34.52 -3.13
CA PHE A 335 2.82 34.07 -3.15
C PHE A 335 3.78 35.18 -3.58
N ASP A 336 3.49 35.86 -4.67
CA ASP A 336 4.31 36.97 -5.19
C ASP A 336 4.38 38.15 -4.22
N SER A 337 3.32 38.41 -3.45
CA SER A 337 3.33 39.45 -2.44
C SER A 337 4.27 39.15 -1.27
N TRP A 338 4.47 37.84 -0.96
CA TRP A 338 5.34 37.41 0.12
C TRP A 338 6.78 37.17 -0.34
N TYR A 339 6.94 36.67 -1.58
CA TYR A 339 8.23 36.25 -2.15
C TYR A 339 8.46 36.88 -3.54
N PRO A 340 8.57 38.22 -3.63
CA PRO A 340 8.67 38.90 -4.91
C PRO A 340 9.93 38.57 -5.71
N ASP A 341 11.01 38.14 -5.03
CA ASP A 341 12.31 37.85 -5.64
C ASP A 341 12.43 36.38 -6.14
N THR A 342 11.38 35.55 -5.96
CA THR A 342 11.43 34.15 -6.39
C THR A 342 11.45 34.04 -7.90
N MET A 343 12.44 33.34 -8.43
CA MET A 343 12.61 33.19 -9.88
C MET A 343 11.58 32.24 -10.48
N ARG A 344 10.84 32.72 -11.45
CA ARG A 344 9.85 31.93 -12.22
C ARG A 344 10.58 31.18 -13.35
N ARG A 345 11.02 29.95 -13.11
CA ARG A 345 11.72 29.13 -14.09
C ARG A 345 10.98 27.87 -14.47
N GLN A 346 9.95 27.49 -13.72
CA GLN A 346 9.18 26.28 -13.97
C GLN A 346 7.80 26.61 -14.51
N PHE A 347 7.36 25.85 -15.51
CA PHE A 347 6.07 26.01 -16.15
C PHE A 347 5.39 24.66 -16.36
N ILE A 348 4.10 24.68 -16.25
CA ILE A 348 3.19 23.64 -16.67
C ILE A 348 2.52 24.11 -17.95
N VAL A 349 2.60 23.32 -19.01
CA VAL A 349 2.04 23.68 -20.33
C VAL A 349 0.88 22.76 -20.65
N ARG A 350 -0.26 23.35 -20.93
CA ARG A 350 -1.43 22.66 -21.44
C ARG A 350 -1.47 22.78 -22.97
N VAL A 351 -1.53 21.62 -23.62
CA VAL A 351 -1.59 21.52 -25.08
C VAL A 351 -2.29 20.23 -25.46
N ASP A 352 -2.89 20.16 -26.64
CA ASP A 352 -3.44 18.90 -27.13
C ASP A 352 -2.36 17.79 -27.05
N PRO A 353 -2.66 16.63 -26.45
CA PRO A 353 -1.70 15.55 -26.29
C PRO A 353 -1.01 15.12 -27.59
N SER A 354 -1.70 15.22 -28.73
CA SER A 354 -1.15 14.90 -30.05
C SER A 354 -0.05 15.86 -30.49
N ARG A 355 -0.05 17.10 -29.97
CA ARG A 355 0.91 18.16 -30.30
C ARG A 355 2.05 18.29 -29.29
N SER A 356 2.02 17.55 -28.19
CA SER A 356 3.05 17.64 -27.14
C SER A 356 4.47 17.44 -27.67
N ASN A 357 4.67 16.45 -28.54
CA ASN A 357 5.96 16.17 -29.14
C ASN A 357 6.43 17.26 -30.14
N GLU A 358 5.51 17.95 -30.80
CA GLU A 358 5.80 19.09 -31.66
C GLU A 358 6.34 20.27 -30.82
N ILE A 359 5.64 20.59 -29.73
CA ILE A 359 6.03 21.66 -28.80
C ILE A 359 7.40 21.34 -28.17
N ILE A 360 7.62 20.11 -27.71
CA ILE A 360 8.90 19.69 -27.13
C ILE A 360 10.05 19.87 -28.12
N ARG A 361 9.88 19.41 -29.35
CA ARG A 361 10.89 19.62 -30.41
C ARG A 361 11.16 21.09 -30.68
N GLY A 362 10.10 21.90 -30.79
CA GLY A 362 10.23 23.34 -30.98
C GLY A 362 11.00 24.03 -29.86
N LEU A 363 10.78 23.64 -28.60
CA LEU A 363 11.56 24.13 -27.46
C LEU A 363 13.04 23.72 -27.53
N GLN A 364 13.32 22.49 -27.93
CA GLN A 364 14.69 21.99 -28.09
C GLN A 364 15.43 22.69 -29.26
N GLU A 365 14.77 22.89 -30.38
CA GLU A 365 15.35 23.52 -31.57
C GLU A 365 15.55 25.05 -31.36
N THR A 366 14.57 25.74 -30.76
CA THR A 366 14.61 27.21 -30.63
C THR A 366 15.50 27.66 -29.47
N PHE A 367 15.44 26.96 -28.34
CA PHE A 367 16.12 27.38 -27.09
C PHE A 367 17.29 26.45 -26.74
N ALA A 368 17.56 25.41 -27.51
CA ALA A 368 18.55 24.37 -27.20
C ALA A 368 18.34 23.82 -25.76
N LEU A 369 17.06 23.66 -25.34
CA LEU A 369 16.71 23.21 -24.00
C LEU A 369 17.01 21.72 -23.87
N PRO A 370 17.82 21.29 -22.87
CA PRO A 370 18.12 19.88 -22.68
C PRO A 370 16.86 19.07 -22.39
N SER A 371 16.84 17.82 -22.82
CA SER A 371 15.71 16.90 -22.48
C SER A 371 15.50 16.72 -20.98
N SER A 372 16.54 16.88 -20.16
CA SER A 372 16.43 16.88 -18.70
C SER A 372 15.58 18.02 -18.12
N ASN A 373 15.39 19.09 -18.89
CA ASN A 373 14.62 20.27 -18.50
C ASN A 373 13.16 20.21 -19.00
N ILE A 374 12.81 19.18 -19.76
CA ILE A 374 11.48 19.01 -20.35
C ILE A 374 10.98 17.62 -19.96
N ALA A 375 9.83 17.53 -19.31
CA ALA A 375 9.19 16.26 -19.02
C ALA A 375 7.86 16.17 -19.77
N ASN A 376 7.73 15.14 -20.59
CA ASN A 376 6.47 14.78 -21.24
C ASN A 376 5.65 13.91 -20.29
N GLN A 377 4.39 14.30 -20.03
CA GLN A 377 3.47 13.55 -19.18
C GLN A 377 3.38 12.08 -19.58
N ALA A 378 3.24 11.80 -20.87
CA ALA A 378 3.08 10.45 -21.38
C ALA A 378 4.33 9.58 -21.08
N GLU A 379 5.53 10.15 -21.23
CA GLU A 379 6.80 9.45 -20.92
C GLU A 379 6.95 9.20 -19.43
N VAL A 380 6.65 10.19 -18.60
CA VAL A 380 6.68 10.05 -17.13
C VAL A 380 5.70 8.97 -16.67
N LYS A 381 4.46 8.96 -17.20
CA LYS A 381 3.46 7.93 -16.89
C LYS A 381 3.91 6.53 -17.34
N GLN A 382 4.48 6.42 -18.54
CA GLN A 382 4.98 5.16 -19.06
C GLN A 382 6.15 4.63 -18.22
N LEU A 383 7.11 5.48 -17.88
CA LEU A 383 8.24 5.12 -17.03
C LEU A 383 7.77 4.69 -15.64
N SER A 384 6.86 5.45 -15.04
CA SER A 384 6.28 5.12 -13.73
C SER A 384 5.55 3.78 -13.74
N ARG A 385 4.81 3.47 -14.82
CA ARG A 385 4.18 2.15 -15.01
C ARG A 385 5.22 1.03 -15.11
N GLN A 386 6.26 1.22 -15.91
CA GLN A 386 7.32 0.23 -16.09
C GLN A 386 8.05 -0.05 -14.77
N ILE A 387 8.39 0.99 -14.02
CA ILE A 387 9.03 0.85 -12.70
C ILE A 387 8.09 0.10 -11.76
N PHE A 388 6.81 0.47 -11.71
CA PHE A 388 5.83 -0.20 -10.87
C PHE A 388 5.69 -1.69 -11.25
N GLU A 389 5.51 -1.99 -12.53
CA GLU A 389 5.38 -3.36 -13.02
C GLU A 389 6.62 -4.19 -12.70
N ARG A 390 7.81 -3.64 -12.90
CA ARG A 390 9.07 -4.33 -12.57
C ARG A 390 9.22 -4.64 -11.07
N THR A 391 8.70 -3.75 -10.21
CA THR A 391 8.80 -3.91 -8.74
C THR A 391 7.82 -4.93 -8.19
N PHE A 392 6.64 -5.02 -8.78
CA PHE A 392 5.52 -5.84 -8.27
C PHE A 392 5.19 -7.07 -9.12
N VAL A 393 5.90 -7.31 -10.23
CA VAL A 393 5.85 -8.59 -10.95
C VAL A 393 6.75 -9.57 -10.21
N VAL A 394 6.12 -10.31 -9.32
CA VAL A 394 6.69 -11.49 -8.67
C VAL A 394 5.94 -12.72 -9.15
#